data_2d5af1cf85f3842a49ba1b281ea46bda
#
_entry.id   2d5af1cf85f3842a49ba1b281ea46bda
#
_cell.length_a   1.000
_cell.length_b   1.000
_cell.length_c   1.000
_cell.angle_alpha   90.00
_cell.angle_beta   90.00
_cell.angle_gamma   90.00
#
_symmetry.space_group_name_H-M   'P 1'
#
loop_
_entity.id
_entity.type
_entity.pdbx_description
1 polymer ?
#
loop_
_entity_poly.entity_id
_entity_poly.type
_entity_poly.pdbx_seq_one_letter_code
_entity_poly.pdbx_strand_id
1 'polypeptide(L)'
;YPDWSVRRAFTAQIIINHVEARDDEVIDNMQQALDRAVENGVKNLVVQPTHLMHGAEYDEMTEAINEYKDKFESVAIAEPMLGEVGDDATVINDDKKAVAQAITDEACKEAGFDSMDAAAEAGTAFVFMGHGTSHTANITYDQMQTQMEDLGFKNAFIGTVEGEPEDTACDKVIEKVKEAGYKNVVLRPLMVVAGDHANNDMAGDDEDSWKSQFVASGNFDKVDCQIEGLGRIEAVEKLYVEHTKAAIDSLGSTDESADSDAADTEADSAEESAE
;
A
#
# COMPACT_ATOMS: atom_id res chain seq x y z
N TYR A 1 12.78 -2.93 -17.09
CA TYR A 1 14.20 -3.04 -16.65
C TYR A 1 14.89 -4.25 -17.32
N PRO A 2 15.18 -4.20 -18.64
CA PRO A 2 15.71 -5.37 -19.38
C PRO A 2 17.11 -5.82 -18.94
N ASP A 3 17.86 -4.94 -18.28
CA ASP A 3 19.23 -5.23 -17.80
C ASP A 3 19.23 -5.84 -16.39
N TRP A 4 18.07 -5.96 -15.74
CA TRP A 4 17.89 -6.52 -14.41
C TRP A 4 17.27 -7.92 -14.46
N SER A 5 17.73 -8.79 -13.56
CA SER A 5 17.10 -10.09 -13.35
C SER A 5 15.96 -9.95 -12.35
N VAL A 6 14.73 -9.90 -12.85
CA VAL A 6 13.53 -9.76 -12.02
C VAL A 6 13.07 -11.14 -11.52
N ARG A 7 12.82 -11.25 -10.21
CA ARG A 7 12.29 -12.44 -9.54
C ARG A 7 11.19 -12.01 -8.59
N ARG A 8 10.31 -12.96 -8.24
CA ARG A 8 9.28 -12.74 -7.21
C ARG A 8 9.56 -13.61 -5.99
N ALA A 9 9.15 -13.10 -4.85
CA ALA A 9 9.03 -13.84 -3.60
C ALA A 9 7.71 -13.47 -2.93
N PHE A 10 7.16 -14.35 -2.11
CA PHE A 10 5.95 -14.07 -1.35
C PHE A 10 6.27 -13.99 0.14
N THR A 11 5.60 -13.06 0.83
CA THR A 11 5.72 -12.89 2.28
C THR A 11 4.78 -13.83 3.05
N ALA A 12 3.62 -14.17 2.47
CA ALA A 12 2.60 -14.99 3.11
C ALA A 12 2.74 -16.49 2.76
N GLN A 13 3.22 -17.30 3.70
CA GLN A 13 3.40 -18.76 3.50
C GLN A 13 2.08 -19.48 3.15
N ILE A 14 0.94 -19.04 3.71
CA ILE A 14 -0.36 -19.62 3.39
C ILE A 14 -0.71 -19.46 1.91
N ILE A 15 -0.37 -18.32 1.33
CA ILE A 15 -0.61 -18.05 -0.10
C ILE A 15 0.32 -18.88 -0.98
N ILE A 16 1.60 -19.05 -0.58
CA ILE A 16 2.53 -19.95 -1.28
C ILE A 16 1.94 -21.36 -1.35
N ASN A 17 1.48 -21.89 -0.21
CA ASN A 17 0.90 -23.22 -0.13
C ASN A 17 -0.37 -23.37 -0.98
N HIS A 18 -1.23 -22.32 -1.03
CA HIS A 18 -2.43 -22.32 -1.86
C HIS A 18 -2.11 -22.31 -3.35
N VAL A 19 -1.12 -21.51 -3.79
CA VAL A 19 -0.68 -21.45 -5.19
C VAL A 19 -0.07 -22.79 -5.62
N GLU A 20 0.78 -23.37 -4.78
CA GLU A 20 1.37 -24.68 -5.05
C GLU A 20 0.27 -25.77 -5.20
N ALA A 21 -0.70 -25.80 -4.29
CA ALA A 21 -1.79 -26.79 -4.32
C ALA A 21 -2.74 -26.60 -5.51
N ARG A 22 -2.97 -25.35 -5.96
CA ARG A 22 -3.88 -25.04 -7.05
C ARG A 22 -3.25 -25.17 -8.43
N ASP A 23 -2.01 -24.67 -8.58
CA ASP A 23 -1.37 -24.42 -9.86
C ASP A 23 -0.13 -25.30 -10.10
N ASP A 24 0.29 -26.11 -9.09
CA ASP A 24 1.55 -26.88 -9.09
C ASP A 24 2.78 -25.97 -9.32
N GLU A 25 2.69 -24.72 -8.83
CA GLU A 25 3.72 -23.71 -8.97
C GLU A 25 4.40 -23.44 -7.62
N VAL A 26 5.72 -23.68 -7.56
CA VAL A 26 6.53 -23.41 -6.38
C VAL A 26 7.02 -21.95 -6.41
N ILE A 27 6.65 -21.17 -5.39
CA ILE A 27 7.09 -19.78 -5.23
C ILE A 27 7.99 -19.70 -4.01
N ASP A 28 9.14 -19.04 -4.16
CA ASP A 28 10.05 -18.80 -3.04
C ASP A 28 9.40 -17.86 -2.01
N ASN A 29 9.59 -18.18 -0.73
CA ASN A 29 9.41 -17.18 0.32
C ASN A 29 10.63 -16.25 0.39
N MET A 30 10.60 -15.24 1.27
CA MET A 30 11.67 -14.24 1.35
C MET A 30 13.05 -14.87 1.61
N GLN A 31 13.15 -15.81 2.57
CA GLN A 31 14.39 -16.49 2.89
C GLN A 31 14.96 -17.26 1.69
N GLN A 32 14.13 -18.06 1.02
CA GLN A 32 14.52 -18.85 -0.14
C GLN A 32 14.96 -17.97 -1.32
N ALA A 33 14.28 -16.84 -1.54
CA ALA A 33 14.63 -15.90 -2.60
C ALA A 33 15.97 -15.21 -2.32
N LEU A 34 16.22 -14.81 -1.08
CA LEU A 34 17.49 -14.20 -0.65
C LEU A 34 18.64 -15.19 -0.73
N ASP A 35 18.47 -16.43 -0.24
CA ASP A 35 19.48 -17.52 -0.37
C ASP A 35 19.84 -17.74 -1.84
N ARG A 36 18.83 -17.83 -2.70
CA ARG A 36 19.01 -18.02 -4.14
C ARG A 36 19.72 -16.83 -4.81
N ALA A 37 19.44 -15.59 -4.36
CA ALA A 37 20.13 -14.41 -4.85
C ALA A 37 21.62 -14.45 -4.51
N VAL A 38 21.96 -14.84 -3.27
CA VAL A 38 23.35 -15.01 -2.83
C VAL A 38 24.05 -16.13 -3.61
N GLU A 39 23.41 -17.30 -3.74
CA GLU A 39 23.97 -18.45 -4.50
C GLU A 39 24.24 -18.11 -5.97
N ASN A 40 23.38 -17.27 -6.57
CA ASN A 40 23.55 -16.81 -7.96
C ASN A 40 24.56 -15.67 -8.10
N GLY A 41 25.20 -15.22 -7.03
CA GLY A 41 26.21 -14.17 -7.03
C GLY A 41 25.65 -12.78 -7.40
N VAL A 42 24.41 -12.51 -7.03
CA VAL A 42 23.82 -11.17 -7.15
C VAL A 42 24.64 -10.20 -6.32
N LYS A 43 25.02 -9.07 -6.90
CA LYS A 43 25.83 -8.04 -6.24
C LYS A 43 24.98 -6.89 -5.73
N ASN A 44 24.06 -6.41 -6.56
CA ASN A 44 23.19 -5.30 -6.25
C ASN A 44 21.76 -5.85 -6.16
N LEU A 45 21.14 -5.71 -4.98
CA LEU A 45 19.78 -6.17 -4.73
C LEU A 45 18.85 -4.95 -4.61
N VAL A 46 17.79 -4.94 -5.41
CA VAL A 46 16.65 -4.02 -5.23
C VAL A 46 15.42 -4.84 -4.91
N VAL A 47 14.73 -4.50 -3.84
CA VAL A 47 13.48 -5.13 -3.45
C VAL A 47 12.35 -4.13 -3.62
N GLN A 48 11.37 -4.46 -4.47
CA GLN A 48 10.12 -3.72 -4.62
C GLN A 48 9.02 -4.43 -3.86
N PRO A 49 8.60 -3.95 -2.69
CA PRO A 49 7.42 -4.46 -2.03
C PRO A 49 6.17 -4.08 -2.82
N THR A 50 5.33 -5.07 -3.12
CA THR A 50 4.00 -4.80 -3.69
C THR A 50 2.93 -4.66 -2.60
N HIS A 51 3.35 -4.27 -1.41
CA HIS A 51 2.49 -3.94 -0.29
C HIS A 51 1.76 -2.60 -0.52
N LEU A 52 0.63 -2.43 0.16
CA LEU A 52 -0.11 -1.16 0.14
C LEU A 52 0.63 -0.07 0.93
N MET A 53 1.18 -0.43 2.11
CA MET A 53 1.77 0.48 3.09
C MET A 53 2.93 -0.17 3.86
N HIS A 54 3.60 0.60 4.72
CA HIS A 54 4.61 0.15 5.68
C HIS A 54 3.94 -0.57 6.87
N GLY A 55 3.29 -1.71 6.60
CA GLY A 55 2.63 -2.55 7.60
C GLY A 55 3.53 -3.65 8.14
N ALA A 56 2.95 -4.61 8.89
CA ALA A 56 3.69 -5.69 9.54
C ALA A 56 4.49 -6.54 8.53
N GLU A 57 3.88 -6.90 7.39
CA GLU A 57 4.60 -7.67 6.36
C GLU A 57 5.76 -6.89 5.73
N TYR A 58 5.65 -5.55 5.65
CA TYR A 58 6.76 -4.72 5.18
C TYR A 58 7.90 -4.72 6.19
N ASP A 59 7.60 -4.65 7.48
CA ASP A 59 8.60 -4.70 8.55
C ASP A 59 9.31 -6.05 8.58
N GLU A 60 8.57 -7.16 8.52
CA GLU A 60 9.12 -8.52 8.46
C GLU A 60 10.00 -8.71 7.22
N MET A 61 9.59 -8.21 6.06
CA MET A 61 10.39 -8.23 4.84
C MET A 61 11.69 -7.45 5.02
N THR A 62 11.61 -6.25 5.60
CA THR A 62 12.77 -5.39 5.83
C THR A 62 13.75 -6.01 6.81
N GLU A 63 13.26 -6.65 7.88
CA GLU A 63 14.08 -7.40 8.84
C GLU A 63 14.82 -8.55 8.14
N ALA A 64 14.12 -9.37 7.35
CA ALA A 64 14.71 -10.45 6.58
C ALA A 64 15.80 -9.96 5.62
N ILE A 65 15.57 -8.84 4.92
CA ILE A 65 16.56 -8.25 4.01
C ILE A 65 17.79 -7.75 4.79
N ASN A 66 17.61 -7.13 5.95
CA ASN A 66 18.71 -6.61 6.77
C ASN A 66 19.65 -7.72 7.26
N GLU A 67 19.15 -8.94 7.52
CA GLU A 67 19.99 -10.09 7.85
C GLU A 67 20.93 -10.51 6.71
N TYR A 68 20.58 -10.18 5.48
CA TYR A 68 21.34 -10.51 4.26
C TYR A 68 22.16 -9.34 3.70
N LYS A 69 22.05 -8.16 4.26
CA LYS A 69 22.62 -6.93 3.71
C LYS A 69 24.12 -7.05 3.39
N ASP A 70 24.87 -7.69 4.30
CA ASP A 70 26.32 -7.90 4.15
C ASP A 70 26.71 -8.97 3.09
N LYS A 71 25.72 -9.65 2.49
CA LYS A 71 25.93 -10.64 1.42
C LYS A 71 25.96 -10.00 0.02
N PHE A 72 25.53 -8.75 -0.09
CA PHE A 72 25.46 -7.99 -1.34
C PHE A 72 26.42 -6.81 -1.31
N GLU A 73 26.84 -6.31 -2.48
CA GLU A 73 27.63 -5.08 -2.60
C GLU A 73 26.75 -3.85 -2.28
N SER A 74 25.48 -3.88 -2.67
CA SER A 74 24.49 -2.86 -2.30
C SER A 74 23.07 -3.44 -2.25
N VAL A 75 22.25 -2.84 -1.38
CA VAL A 75 20.84 -3.21 -1.18
C VAL A 75 20.00 -1.95 -1.10
N ALA A 76 18.91 -1.89 -1.85
CA ALA A 76 17.89 -0.86 -1.73
C ALA A 76 16.49 -1.48 -1.65
N ILE A 77 15.65 -0.93 -0.79
CA ILE A 77 14.24 -1.28 -0.65
C ILE A 77 13.44 -0.10 -1.17
N ALA A 78 12.56 -0.36 -2.13
CA ALA A 78 11.67 0.65 -2.69
C ALA A 78 10.47 0.91 -1.77
N GLU A 79 9.82 2.06 -1.93
CA GLU A 79 8.60 2.39 -1.22
C GLU A 79 7.43 1.47 -1.60
N PRO A 80 6.53 1.15 -0.66
CA PRO A 80 5.24 0.52 -0.96
C PRO A 80 4.31 1.51 -1.67
N MET A 81 3.11 1.07 -2.09
CA MET A 81 2.19 1.85 -2.93
C MET A 81 1.87 3.25 -2.39
N LEU A 82 1.57 3.38 -1.10
CA LEU A 82 1.14 4.65 -0.48
C LEU A 82 2.30 5.47 0.09
N GLY A 83 3.55 5.05 -0.15
CA GLY A 83 4.73 5.74 0.29
C GLY A 83 4.83 5.89 1.81
N GLU A 84 5.50 6.95 2.25
CA GLU A 84 5.77 7.23 3.67
C GLU A 84 4.50 7.38 4.50
N VAL A 85 4.48 6.86 5.73
CA VAL A 85 3.32 6.89 6.65
C VAL A 85 3.34 8.19 7.41
N GLY A 86 4.16 8.95 7.75
CA GLY A 86 4.09 10.16 8.57
C GLY A 86 3.48 9.96 9.98
N ASP A 87 3.40 11.05 10.73
CA ASP A 87 3.13 11.00 12.18
C ASP A 87 1.64 11.01 12.54
N ASP A 88 0.76 11.48 11.67
CA ASP A 88 -0.68 11.62 11.96
C ASP A 88 -1.57 11.50 10.71
N ALA A 89 -2.89 11.48 10.93
CA ALA A 89 -3.90 11.33 9.88
C ALA A 89 -3.93 12.46 8.84
N THR A 90 -3.29 13.60 9.11
CA THR A 90 -3.29 14.75 8.19
C THR A 90 -2.11 14.71 7.21
N VAL A 91 -1.19 13.76 7.36
CA VAL A 91 -0.02 13.62 6.49
C VAL A 91 -0.44 12.98 5.18
N ILE A 92 -0.43 13.76 4.11
CA ILE A 92 -0.65 13.33 2.73
C ILE A 92 0.65 13.48 1.93
N ASN A 93 0.80 12.71 0.86
CA ASN A 93 1.95 12.74 -0.03
C ASN A 93 1.55 12.53 -1.48
N ASP A 94 2.50 12.65 -2.39
CA ASP A 94 2.24 12.51 -3.83
C ASP A 94 1.78 11.09 -4.21
N ASP A 95 2.25 10.05 -3.50
CA ASP A 95 1.85 8.65 -3.74
C ASP A 95 0.38 8.42 -3.37
N LYS A 96 -0.03 8.86 -2.16
CA LYS A 96 -1.43 8.79 -1.73
C LYS A 96 -2.35 9.56 -2.69
N LYS A 97 -1.89 10.74 -3.15
CA LYS A 97 -2.62 11.54 -4.12
C LYS A 97 -2.76 10.82 -5.47
N ALA A 98 -1.68 10.26 -5.99
CA ALA A 98 -1.69 9.52 -7.26
C ALA A 98 -2.62 8.30 -7.18
N VAL A 99 -2.56 7.54 -6.07
CA VAL A 99 -3.43 6.39 -5.85
C VAL A 99 -4.89 6.82 -5.70
N ALA A 100 -5.18 7.85 -4.88
CA ALA A 100 -6.54 8.36 -4.70
C ALA A 100 -7.18 8.76 -6.03
N GLN A 101 -6.43 9.48 -6.87
CA GLN A 101 -6.90 9.87 -8.21
C GLN A 101 -7.12 8.64 -9.10
N ALA A 102 -6.16 7.71 -9.15
CA ALA A 102 -6.23 6.54 -10.01
C ALA A 102 -7.42 5.63 -9.68
N ILE A 103 -7.65 5.36 -8.38
CA ILE A 103 -8.76 4.46 -7.97
C ILE A 103 -10.13 5.11 -8.14
N THR A 104 -10.24 6.42 -7.94
CA THR A 104 -11.51 7.15 -8.15
C THR A 104 -11.85 7.30 -9.62
N ASP A 105 -10.86 7.58 -10.48
CA ASP A 105 -11.05 7.63 -11.94
C ASP A 105 -11.54 6.28 -12.48
N GLU A 106 -10.91 5.17 -12.07
CA GLU A 106 -11.31 3.84 -12.52
C GLU A 106 -12.68 3.43 -11.94
N ALA A 107 -12.95 3.73 -10.66
CA ALA A 107 -14.25 3.48 -10.05
C ALA A 107 -15.38 4.23 -10.73
N CYS A 108 -15.19 5.51 -11.05
CA CYS A 108 -16.15 6.33 -11.81
C CYS A 108 -16.39 5.74 -13.20
N LYS A 109 -15.32 5.46 -13.94
CA LYS A 109 -15.38 4.89 -15.30
C LYS A 109 -16.18 3.60 -15.33
N GLU A 110 -15.91 2.67 -14.39
CA GLU A 110 -16.63 1.39 -14.30
C GLU A 110 -18.10 1.58 -13.90
N ALA A 111 -18.40 2.55 -13.04
CA ALA A 111 -19.76 2.90 -12.65
C ALA A 111 -20.52 3.74 -13.72
N GLY A 112 -19.84 4.17 -14.78
CA GLY A 112 -20.42 4.94 -15.87
C GLY A 112 -20.55 6.45 -15.62
N PHE A 113 -19.69 6.99 -14.73
CA PHE A 113 -19.62 8.43 -14.45
C PHE A 113 -18.36 9.05 -15.06
N ASP A 114 -18.46 10.29 -15.49
CA ASP A 114 -17.33 11.05 -16.04
C ASP A 114 -16.39 11.60 -14.96
N SER A 115 -16.87 11.73 -13.71
CA SER A 115 -16.09 12.23 -12.56
C SER A 115 -16.75 11.90 -11.22
N MET A 116 -15.99 12.11 -10.13
CA MET A 116 -16.50 12.00 -8.76
C MET A 116 -17.64 13.00 -8.50
N ASP A 117 -17.55 14.22 -9.02
CA ASP A 117 -18.61 15.23 -8.91
C ASP A 117 -19.90 14.78 -9.61
N ALA A 118 -19.80 14.23 -10.83
CA ALA A 118 -20.96 13.68 -11.54
C ALA A 118 -21.62 12.53 -10.80
N ALA A 119 -20.83 11.66 -10.19
CA ALA A 119 -21.34 10.57 -9.33
C ALA A 119 -22.01 11.12 -8.07
N ALA A 120 -21.42 12.13 -7.42
CA ALA A 120 -21.99 12.80 -6.26
C ALA A 120 -23.33 13.48 -6.56
N GLU A 121 -23.43 14.19 -7.69
CA GLU A 121 -24.68 14.79 -8.17
C GLU A 121 -25.77 13.73 -8.46
N ALA A 122 -25.36 12.54 -8.89
CA ALA A 122 -26.26 11.39 -9.06
C ALA A 122 -26.59 10.66 -7.73
N GLY A 123 -26.11 11.15 -6.60
CA GLY A 123 -26.34 10.56 -5.28
C GLY A 123 -25.56 9.27 -5.03
N THR A 124 -24.42 9.09 -5.70
CA THR A 124 -23.60 7.88 -5.60
C THR A 124 -22.31 8.14 -4.79
N ALA A 125 -22.10 7.30 -3.78
CA ALA A 125 -20.87 7.23 -2.99
C ALA A 125 -20.04 6.03 -3.41
N PHE A 126 -18.72 6.18 -3.32
CA PHE A 126 -17.75 5.10 -3.44
C PHE A 126 -17.15 4.79 -2.08
N VAL A 127 -17.14 3.51 -1.72
CA VAL A 127 -16.53 3.02 -0.48
C VAL A 127 -15.36 2.13 -0.87
N PHE A 128 -14.16 2.55 -0.50
CA PHE A 128 -12.92 1.83 -0.76
C PHE A 128 -12.54 1.02 0.48
N MET A 129 -12.63 -0.31 0.38
CA MET A 129 -12.45 -1.22 1.49
C MET A 129 -11.04 -1.80 1.51
N GLY A 130 -10.21 -1.38 2.47
CA GLY A 130 -8.92 -1.98 2.79
C GLY A 130 -9.04 -3.20 3.68
N HIS A 131 -7.91 -3.84 3.98
CA HIS A 131 -7.86 -4.97 4.91
C HIS A 131 -8.10 -4.51 6.36
N GLY A 132 -7.38 -3.48 6.78
CA GLY A 132 -7.24 -3.10 8.18
C GLY A 132 -6.02 -3.77 8.82
N THR A 133 -5.54 -3.22 9.91
CA THR A 133 -4.42 -3.79 10.67
C THR A 133 -4.32 -3.15 12.05
N SER A 134 -3.92 -3.95 13.06
CA SER A 134 -3.54 -3.44 14.38
C SER A 134 -2.14 -2.81 14.42
N HIS A 135 -1.38 -2.90 13.33
CA HIS A 135 -0.08 -2.24 13.19
C HIS A 135 -0.23 -0.72 13.20
N THR A 136 0.75 0.02 13.70
CA THR A 136 0.72 1.50 13.80
C THR A 136 0.54 2.19 12.44
N ALA A 137 0.88 1.53 11.34
CA ALA A 137 0.63 2.02 9.99
C ALA A 137 -0.85 2.06 9.59
N ASN A 138 -1.78 1.59 10.43
CA ASN A 138 -3.23 1.66 10.19
C ASN A 138 -3.71 3.11 9.95
N ILE A 139 -3.00 4.10 10.52
CA ILE A 139 -3.23 5.53 10.27
C ILE A 139 -3.20 5.90 8.77
N THR A 140 -2.59 5.08 7.93
CA THR A 140 -2.57 5.27 6.46
C THR A 140 -3.98 5.26 5.87
N TYR A 141 -4.94 4.55 6.47
CA TYR A 141 -6.33 4.58 6.04
C TYR A 141 -6.98 5.95 6.30
N ASP A 142 -6.71 6.56 7.45
CA ASP A 142 -7.16 7.92 7.76
C ASP A 142 -6.49 8.95 6.87
N GLN A 143 -5.20 8.75 6.57
CA GLN A 143 -4.46 9.61 5.62
C GLN A 143 -5.06 9.52 4.21
N MET A 144 -5.49 8.33 3.77
CA MET A 144 -6.19 8.18 2.49
C MET A 144 -7.55 8.88 2.50
N GLN A 145 -8.31 8.83 3.59
CA GLN A 145 -9.55 9.61 3.74
C GLN A 145 -9.26 11.11 3.65
N THR A 146 -8.25 11.59 4.37
CA THR A 146 -7.80 13.00 4.29
C THR A 146 -7.41 13.38 2.87
N GLN A 147 -6.70 12.50 2.16
CA GLN A 147 -6.31 12.73 0.77
C GLN A 147 -7.53 12.81 -0.17
N MET A 148 -8.55 11.97 0.04
CA MET A 148 -9.81 12.06 -0.72
C MET A 148 -10.50 13.40 -0.50
N GLU A 149 -10.52 13.88 0.74
CA GLU A 149 -11.12 15.16 1.12
C GLU A 149 -10.34 16.35 0.54
N ASP A 150 -9.00 16.31 0.56
CA ASP A 150 -8.13 17.33 -0.05
C ASP A 150 -8.36 17.46 -1.56
N LEU A 151 -8.62 16.33 -2.25
CA LEU A 151 -9.00 16.30 -3.67
C LEU A 151 -10.45 16.75 -3.92
N GLY A 152 -11.24 17.00 -2.88
CA GLY A 152 -12.63 17.40 -2.97
C GLY A 152 -13.60 16.24 -3.22
N PHE A 153 -13.19 15.00 -3.08
CA PHE A 153 -14.01 13.80 -3.32
C PHE A 153 -14.93 13.50 -2.13
N LYS A 154 -15.97 14.33 -1.96
CA LYS A 154 -16.90 14.26 -0.83
C LYS A 154 -17.72 12.97 -0.76
N ASN A 155 -17.77 12.22 -1.84
CA ASN A 155 -18.47 10.95 -1.98
C ASN A 155 -17.54 9.74 -1.96
N ALA A 156 -16.28 9.91 -1.54
CA ALA A 156 -15.34 8.83 -1.31
C ALA A 156 -15.19 8.55 0.20
N PHE A 157 -15.28 7.29 0.59
CA PHE A 157 -15.17 6.83 1.96
C PHE A 157 -14.19 5.68 2.06
N ILE A 158 -13.33 5.71 3.06
CA ILE A 158 -12.41 4.63 3.36
C ILE A 158 -12.97 3.77 4.47
N GLY A 159 -12.88 2.45 4.29
CA GLY A 159 -13.23 1.47 5.32
C GLY A 159 -12.27 0.29 5.33
N THR A 160 -12.36 -0.58 6.33
CA THR A 160 -11.49 -1.76 6.46
C THR A 160 -12.28 -2.98 6.93
N VAL A 161 -11.90 -4.17 6.43
CA VAL A 161 -12.52 -5.46 6.82
C VAL A 161 -12.38 -5.68 8.32
N GLU A 162 -11.18 -5.47 8.88
CA GLU A 162 -10.87 -5.72 10.28
C GLU A 162 -11.42 -4.64 11.22
N GLY A 163 -11.94 -3.52 10.68
CA GLY A 163 -12.40 -2.39 11.50
C GLY A 163 -11.27 -1.72 12.28
N GLU A 164 -10.08 -1.68 11.71
CA GLU A 164 -8.91 -1.01 12.29
C GLU A 164 -8.27 -0.07 11.26
N PRO A 165 -8.32 1.25 11.51
CA PRO A 165 -8.87 1.96 12.70
C PRO A 165 -10.38 1.73 12.93
N GLU A 166 -10.85 1.88 14.19
CA GLU A 166 -12.25 1.57 14.58
C GLU A 166 -13.30 2.33 13.75
N ASP A 167 -13.01 3.55 13.37
CA ASP A 167 -13.95 4.40 12.60
C ASP A 167 -14.06 4.00 11.12
N THR A 168 -13.25 3.02 10.66
CA THR A 168 -13.29 2.42 9.32
C THR A 168 -14.13 1.11 9.28
N ALA A 169 -14.68 0.68 10.41
CA ALA A 169 -15.54 -0.49 10.47
C ALA A 169 -16.82 -0.32 9.61
N CYS A 170 -17.37 -1.42 9.11
CA CYS A 170 -18.50 -1.41 8.18
C CYS A 170 -19.69 -0.60 8.68
N ASP A 171 -20.09 -0.76 9.94
CA ASP A 171 -21.20 -0.04 10.57
C ASP A 171 -20.93 1.48 10.62
N LYS A 172 -19.70 1.89 10.91
CA LYS A 172 -19.28 3.29 10.92
C LYS A 172 -19.31 3.91 9.52
N VAL A 173 -18.83 3.17 8.52
CA VAL A 173 -18.87 3.63 7.13
C VAL A 173 -20.30 3.74 6.62
N ILE A 174 -21.18 2.80 6.95
CA ILE A 174 -22.63 2.90 6.64
C ILE A 174 -23.22 4.20 7.22
N GLU A 175 -22.91 4.53 8.48
CA GLU A 175 -23.36 5.75 9.12
C GLU A 175 -22.83 7.01 8.42
N LYS A 176 -21.51 7.06 8.11
CA LYS A 176 -20.87 8.17 7.39
C LYS A 176 -21.54 8.41 6.03
N VAL A 177 -21.72 7.38 5.22
CA VAL A 177 -22.36 7.49 3.88
C VAL A 177 -23.81 7.96 3.98
N LYS A 178 -24.57 7.41 4.95
CA LYS A 178 -25.95 7.82 5.22
C LYS A 178 -26.05 9.30 5.64
N GLU A 179 -25.20 9.74 6.57
CA GLU A 179 -25.18 11.12 7.05
C GLU A 179 -24.80 12.11 5.94
N ALA A 180 -23.91 11.69 5.02
CA ALA A 180 -23.57 12.47 3.82
C ALA A 180 -24.71 12.53 2.79
N GLY A 181 -25.78 11.73 2.97
CA GLY A 181 -27.03 11.80 2.19
C GLY A 181 -27.03 11.02 0.89
N TYR A 182 -26.02 10.21 0.62
CA TYR A 182 -25.96 9.37 -0.59
C TYR A 182 -26.95 8.22 -0.53
N LYS A 183 -27.48 7.82 -1.69
CA LYS A 183 -28.49 6.76 -1.81
C LYS A 183 -28.02 5.56 -2.60
N ASN A 184 -27.00 5.73 -3.45
CA ASN A 184 -26.37 4.66 -4.17
C ASN A 184 -24.95 4.46 -3.64
N VAL A 185 -24.50 3.23 -3.52
CA VAL A 185 -23.17 2.88 -3.01
C VAL A 185 -22.48 1.94 -3.97
N VAL A 186 -21.22 2.21 -4.24
CA VAL A 186 -20.32 1.31 -4.95
C VAL A 186 -19.21 0.91 -3.99
N LEU A 187 -19.11 -0.38 -3.68
CA LEU A 187 -18.04 -0.96 -2.87
C LEU A 187 -16.90 -1.40 -3.80
N ARG A 188 -15.67 -1.04 -3.48
CA ARG A 188 -14.47 -1.41 -4.24
C ARG A 188 -13.30 -1.71 -3.28
N PRO A 189 -12.45 -2.74 -3.53
CA PRO A 189 -11.33 -2.99 -2.65
C PRO A 189 -10.24 -1.91 -2.77
N LEU A 190 -9.72 -1.49 -1.62
CA LEU A 190 -8.47 -0.75 -1.47
C LEU A 190 -7.35 -1.75 -1.15
N MET A 191 -7.14 -2.70 -2.05
CA MET A 191 -6.19 -3.80 -1.93
C MET A 191 -5.51 -4.03 -3.27
N VAL A 192 -4.24 -4.41 -3.25
CA VAL A 192 -3.47 -4.67 -4.48
C VAL A 192 -4.11 -5.79 -5.31
N VAL A 193 -4.61 -6.83 -4.63
CA VAL A 193 -5.28 -7.98 -5.24
C VAL A 193 -6.69 -8.10 -4.69
N ALA A 194 -7.67 -8.24 -5.58
CA ALA A 194 -9.06 -8.58 -5.21
C ALA A 194 -9.16 -10.08 -4.95
N GLY A 195 -8.70 -10.51 -3.78
CA GLY A 195 -8.69 -11.90 -3.30
C GLY A 195 -9.95 -12.28 -2.52
N ASP A 196 -9.75 -13.08 -1.49
CA ASP A 196 -10.82 -13.63 -0.65
C ASP A 196 -11.67 -12.51 0.00
N HIS A 197 -11.02 -11.53 0.62
CA HIS A 197 -11.71 -10.40 1.25
C HIS A 197 -12.59 -9.60 0.28
N ALA A 198 -12.16 -9.38 -0.96
CA ALA A 198 -12.97 -8.68 -1.95
C ALA A 198 -14.17 -9.50 -2.43
N ASN A 199 -14.00 -10.83 -2.56
CA ASN A 199 -15.04 -11.72 -3.06
C ASN A 199 -16.04 -12.14 -1.97
N ASN A 200 -15.57 -12.39 -0.75
CA ASN A 200 -16.38 -12.90 0.35
C ASN A 200 -16.78 -11.80 1.32
N ASP A 201 -15.81 -11.12 1.98
CA ASP A 201 -16.12 -10.13 3.02
C ASP A 201 -16.74 -8.85 2.45
N MET A 202 -16.33 -8.42 1.23
CA MET A 202 -16.93 -7.25 0.60
C MET A 202 -18.20 -7.60 -0.18
N ALA A 203 -18.12 -8.52 -1.16
CA ALA A 203 -19.14 -8.74 -2.17
C ALA A 203 -19.92 -10.05 -2.01
N GLY A 204 -19.61 -10.86 -1.00
CA GLY A 204 -20.26 -12.14 -0.72
C GLY A 204 -21.75 -12.01 -0.39
N ASP A 205 -22.42 -13.16 -0.33
CA ASP A 205 -23.84 -13.24 -0.02
C ASP A 205 -24.11 -13.56 1.47
N ASP A 206 -23.05 -13.78 2.27
CA ASP A 206 -23.16 -14.01 3.70
C ASP A 206 -23.65 -12.75 4.43
N GLU A 207 -24.34 -12.92 5.56
CA GLU A 207 -24.96 -11.80 6.30
C GLU A 207 -23.96 -10.78 6.81
N ASP A 208 -22.72 -11.18 7.05
CA ASP A 208 -21.60 -10.37 7.55
C ASP A 208 -20.79 -9.71 6.44
N SER A 209 -21.06 -10.02 5.16
CA SER A 209 -20.43 -9.29 4.05
C SER A 209 -20.84 -7.81 4.05
N TRP A 210 -19.94 -6.94 3.63
CA TRP A 210 -20.23 -5.51 3.52
C TRP A 210 -21.44 -5.22 2.66
N LYS A 211 -21.54 -5.84 1.47
CA LYS A 211 -22.70 -5.73 0.58
C LYS A 211 -24.02 -6.07 1.33
N SER A 212 -24.05 -7.19 2.05
CA SER A 212 -25.25 -7.61 2.78
C SER A 212 -25.58 -6.65 3.91
N GLN A 213 -24.60 -6.16 4.67
CA GLN A 213 -24.79 -5.17 5.74
C GLN A 213 -25.28 -3.83 5.19
N PHE A 214 -24.71 -3.31 4.09
CA PHE A 214 -25.19 -2.09 3.43
C PHE A 214 -26.64 -2.23 2.98
N VAL A 215 -27.00 -3.35 2.34
CA VAL A 215 -28.37 -3.65 1.91
C VAL A 215 -29.30 -3.77 3.12
N ALA A 216 -28.92 -4.54 4.14
CA ALA A 216 -29.73 -4.78 5.35
C ALA A 216 -29.96 -3.51 6.18
N SER A 217 -29.08 -2.51 6.07
CA SER A 217 -29.24 -1.22 6.74
C SER A 217 -30.52 -0.47 6.32
N GLY A 218 -31.02 -0.75 5.11
CA GLY A 218 -32.21 -0.10 4.53
C GLY A 218 -32.01 1.40 4.23
N ASN A 219 -30.79 1.91 4.26
CA ASN A 219 -30.48 3.31 4.04
C ASN A 219 -30.23 3.67 2.55
N PHE A 220 -29.96 2.67 1.71
CA PHE A 220 -29.49 2.82 0.33
C PHE A 220 -30.46 2.17 -0.66
N ASP A 221 -30.66 2.83 -1.79
CA ASP A 221 -31.52 2.36 -2.87
C ASP A 221 -30.82 1.31 -3.74
N LYS A 222 -29.48 1.43 -3.83
CA LYS A 222 -28.63 0.55 -4.64
C LYS A 222 -27.26 0.34 -3.99
N VAL A 223 -26.79 -0.92 -3.99
CA VAL A 223 -25.43 -1.29 -3.55
C VAL A 223 -24.82 -2.18 -4.64
N ASP A 224 -23.79 -1.68 -5.29
CA ASP A 224 -23.01 -2.38 -6.31
C ASP A 224 -21.61 -2.72 -5.78
N CYS A 225 -20.97 -3.74 -6.35
CA CYS A 225 -19.59 -4.11 -6.04
C CYS A 225 -18.74 -4.14 -7.32
N GLN A 226 -17.57 -3.52 -7.25
CA GLN A 226 -16.51 -3.61 -8.26
C GLN A 226 -15.38 -4.47 -7.69
N ILE A 227 -15.25 -5.71 -8.18
CA ILE A 227 -14.27 -6.67 -7.62
C ILE A 227 -13.00 -6.64 -8.47
N GLU A 228 -12.23 -5.56 -8.31
CA GLU A 228 -10.97 -5.39 -9.03
C GLU A 228 -9.89 -4.79 -8.12
N GLY A 229 -8.72 -5.44 -8.09
CA GLY A 229 -7.57 -5.01 -7.29
C GLY A 229 -6.84 -3.81 -7.90
N LEU A 230 -6.20 -3.03 -7.05
CA LEU A 230 -5.43 -1.83 -7.43
C LEU A 230 -4.29 -2.14 -8.40
N GLY A 231 -3.69 -3.35 -8.29
CA GLY A 231 -2.60 -3.80 -9.15
C GLY A 231 -2.99 -4.02 -10.63
N ARG A 232 -4.28 -3.82 -11.00
CA ARG A 232 -4.74 -3.83 -12.39
C ARG A 232 -4.90 -2.42 -12.99
N ILE A 233 -4.68 -1.40 -12.18
CA ILE A 233 -4.78 0.00 -12.63
C ILE A 233 -3.40 0.43 -13.13
N GLU A 234 -3.30 0.74 -14.43
CA GLU A 234 -2.03 1.09 -15.08
C GLU A 234 -1.26 2.23 -14.36
N ALA A 235 -1.98 3.21 -13.81
CA ALA A 235 -1.36 4.30 -13.04
C ALA A 235 -0.71 3.80 -11.74
N VAL A 236 -1.30 2.80 -11.08
CA VAL A 236 -0.74 2.17 -9.88
C VAL A 236 0.47 1.29 -10.24
N GLU A 237 0.41 0.54 -11.35
CA GLU A 237 1.56 -0.24 -11.84
C GLU A 237 2.76 0.68 -12.14
N LYS A 238 2.52 1.85 -12.75
CA LYS A 238 3.55 2.85 -13.03
C LYS A 238 4.18 3.41 -11.75
N LEU A 239 3.40 3.63 -10.70
CA LEU A 239 3.90 4.11 -9.42
C LEU A 239 4.93 3.14 -8.82
N TYR A 240 4.65 1.84 -8.81
CA TYR A 240 5.63 0.84 -8.39
C TYR A 240 6.90 0.84 -9.26
N VAL A 241 6.77 1.06 -10.56
CA VAL A 241 7.94 1.19 -11.46
C VAL A 241 8.76 2.43 -11.12
N GLU A 242 8.13 3.54 -10.76
CA GLU A 242 8.81 4.78 -10.33
C GLU A 242 9.52 4.59 -8.99
N HIS A 243 8.89 3.92 -8.02
CA HIS A 243 9.53 3.56 -6.74
C HIS A 243 10.73 2.64 -6.95
N THR A 244 10.58 1.61 -7.81
CA THR A 244 11.69 0.73 -8.19
C THR A 244 12.83 1.52 -8.82
N LYS A 245 12.53 2.48 -9.70
CA LYS A 245 13.55 3.33 -10.32
C LYS A 245 14.29 4.17 -9.28
N ALA A 246 13.56 4.80 -8.36
CA ALA A 246 14.18 5.59 -7.29
C ALA A 246 15.11 4.74 -6.42
N ALA A 247 14.72 3.50 -6.09
CA ALA A 247 15.56 2.57 -5.36
C ALA A 247 16.81 2.15 -6.16
N ILE A 248 16.70 1.92 -7.47
CA ILE A 248 17.86 1.65 -8.33
C ILE A 248 18.81 2.85 -8.36
N ASP A 249 18.27 4.06 -8.54
CA ASP A 249 19.08 5.28 -8.58
C ASP A 249 19.82 5.53 -7.25
N SER A 250 19.25 5.12 -6.13
CA SER A 250 19.88 5.24 -4.80
C SER A 250 21.09 4.33 -4.60
N LEU A 251 21.18 3.20 -5.31
CA LEU A 251 22.37 2.31 -5.25
C LEU A 251 23.65 3.00 -5.72
N GLY A 252 23.55 3.95 -6.65
CA GLY A 252 24.71 4.68 -7.19
C GLY A 252 25.16 5.88 -6.37
N SER A 253 24.35 6.33 -5.39
CA SER A 253 24.62 7.54 -4.61
C SER A 253 25.38 7.30 -3.30
N THR A 254 25.66 6.05 -2.93
CA THR A 254 26.36 5.71 -1.66
C THR A 254 27.88 5.86 -1.72
N ASP A 255 28.47 6.07 -2.89
CA ASP A 255 29.93 6.18 -3.05
C ASP A 255 30.51 7.62 -2.91
N GLU A 256 29.65 8.67 -2.88
CA GLU A 256 30.17 10.06 -2.80
C GLU A 256 30.13 10.73 -1.42
N SER A 257 29.50 10.11 -0.40
CA SER A 257 29.36 10.75 0.93
C SER A 257 30.23 10.17 2.05
N ALA A 258 31.05 9.15 1.78
CA ALA A 258 31.87 8.50 2.80
C ALA A 258 33.32 9.07 2.91
N ASP A 259 33.72 10.04 2.09
CA ASP A 259 35.12 10.51 2.03
C ASP A 259 35.32 12.00 2.44
N SER A 260 34.35 12.65 3.09
CA SER A 260 34.50 14.07 3.47
C SER A 260 34.62 14.39 4.97
N ASP A 261 34.64 13.39 5.87
CA ASP A 261 34.71 13.64 7.33
C ASP A 261 35.98 13.07 8.03
N ALA A 262 37.07 12.85 7.30
CA ALA A 262 38.32 12.39 7.88
C ALA A 262 39.51 13.35 7.64
N ALA A 263 39.30 14.66 7.80
CA ALA A 263 40.43 15.61 7.87
C ALA A 263 39.99 16.91 8.56
N ASP A 264 39.97 16.94 9.87
CA ASP A 264 40.34 18.10 10.68
C ASP A 264 40.13 17.85 12.18
N THR A 265 41.04 17.14 12.84
CA THR A 265 41.27 17.26 14.29
C THR A 265 42.63 16.75 14.67
N GLU A 266 43.69 17.49 14.29
CA GLU A 266 44.96 17.49 15.01
C GLU A 266 45.56 18.91 14.89
N ALA A 267 45.39 19.68 15.95
CA ALA A 267 46.34 20.66 16.47
C ALA A 267 45.58 21.64 17.39
N ASP A 268 45.61 21.40 18.68
CA ASP A 268 46.05 22.40 19.66
C ASP A 268 45.96 21.85 21.09
N SER A 269 47.07 21.41 21.58
CA SER A 269 47.28 21.23 23.02
C SER A 269 48.71 21.47 23.37
N ALA A 270 49.05 22.73 23.65
CA ALA A 270 50.24 23.06 24.46
C ALA A 270 50.09 24.46 25.09
N GLU A 271 50.39 24.47 26.40
CA GLU A 271 50.65 25.63 27.24
C GLU A 271 49.38 26.38 27.79
N GLU A 272 49.13 26.41 29.09
CA GLU A 272 50.01 27.06 30.08
C GLU A 272 49.66 26.62 31.50
N SER A 273 50.67 26.19 32.21
CA SER A 273 50.71 26.10 33.68
C SER A 273 51.25 27.40 34.25
N ALA A 274 50.64 27.93 35.32
CA ALA A 274 51.20 28.70 36.41
C ALA A 274 50.26 29.87 36.87
N GLU A 275 49.63 29.77 37.95
CA GLU A 275 49.79 30.35 39.31
C GLU A 275 48.60 29.96 40.18
#